data_a3d820d991b6c5518c6e174d52fe8408
#
_entry.id   a3d820d991b6c5518c6e174d52fe8408
#
_cell.length_a   1.000
_cell.length_b   1.000
_cell.length_c   1.000
_cell.angle_alpha   90.00
_cell.angle_beta   90.00
_cell.angle_gamma   90.00
#
_symmetry.space_group_name_H-M   'P 1'
#
loop_
_entity.id
_entity.type
_entity.pdbx_description
1 polymer ?
#
loop_
_entity_poly.entity_id
_entity_poly.type
_entity_poly.pdbx_seq_one_letter_code
_entity_poly.pdbx_strand_id
1 'polypeptide(L)'
;MEFSSIQVKEILVPVDGSQAAMDALALACLLAKRNKGKVYAVYVIEVARTLPLDADLSPKAREGEEVLARAEEVADSLDFEVTGELLQARDAGHAIVDEAIERGVDAILAGTSHTRPLGEVQLGNTAQYILRNAPCQVIICRSAAGSAAL
;
A
#
# COMPACT_ATOMS: atom_id res chain seq x y z
N MET A 1 -13.77 -24.26 -16.91
CA MET A 1 -12.64 -23.45 -16.46
C MET A 1 -12.74 -23.25 -14.96
N GLU A 2 -11.65 -23.40 -14.27
CA GLU A 2 -11.64 -23.40 -12.81
C GLU A 2 -10.98 -22.13 -12.26
N PHE A 3 -11.68 -21.38 -11.43
CA PHE A 3 -11.21 -20.13 -10.85
C PHE A 3 -11.12 -20.18 -9.32
N SER A 4 -11.32 -21.34 -8.70
CA SER A 4 -11.31 -21.42 -7.24
C SER A 4 -9.93 -21.15 -6.63
N SER A 5 -8.86 -21.21 -7.44
CA SER A 5 -7.51 -20.89 -6.98
C SER A 5 -7.21 -19.41 -6.94
N ILE A 6 -8.06 -18.57 -7.54
CA ILE A 6 -7.87 -17.13 -7.51
C ILE A 6 -8.41 -16.61 -6.17
N GLN A 7 -7.52 -16.11 -5.33
CA GLN A 7 -7.86 -15.61 -4.02
C GLN A 7 -7.32 -14.21 -3.81
N VAL A 8 -8.14 -13.36 -3.19
CA VAL A 8 -7.73 -12.02 -2.77
C VAL A 8 -8.14 -11.88 -1.31
N LYS A 9 -7.52 -12.67 -0.46
CA LYS A 9 -7.79 -12.69 0.99
C LYS A 9 -6.80 -11.85 1.77
N GLU A 10 -5.51 -12.11 1.59
CA GLU A 10 -4.47 -11.37 2.30
C GLU A 10 -3.87 -10.37 1.35
N ILE A 11 -4.03 -9.10 1.69
CA ILE A 11 -3.69 -7.98 0.81
C ILE A 11 -2.70 -7.08 1.52
N LEU A 12 -1.60 -6.74 0.83
CA LEU A 12 -0.66 -5.75 1.31
C LEU A 12 -0.92 -4.44 0.57
N VAL A 13 -1.05 -3.34 1.33
CA VAL A 13 -1.32 -2.02 0.78
C VAL A 13 -0.21 -1.07 1.21
N PRO A 14 0.62 -0.59 0.26
CA PRO A 14 1.57 0.46 0.57
C PRO A 14 0.82 1.76 0.87
N VAL A 15 1.18 2.44 1.94
CA VAL A 15 0.56 3.72 2.30
C VAL A 15 1.65 4.78 2.45
N ASP A 16 1.38 5.97 1.92
CA ASP A 16 2.33 7.08 1.93
C ASP A 16 1.71 8.40 2.38
N GLY A 17 0.50 8.35 2.90
CA GLY A 17 -0.24 9.53 3.32
C GLY A 17 -1.08 10.16 2.24
N SER A 18 -0.99 9.72 1.00
CA SER A 18 -1.81 10.26 -0.09
C SER A 18 -3.25 9.76 0.02
N GLN A 19 -4.18 10.53 -0.52
CA GLN A 19 -5.57 10.11 -0.59
C GLN A 19 -5.73 8.85 -1.45
N ALA A 20 -4.94 8.75 -2.53
CA ALA A 20 -4.97 7.58 -3.39
C ALA A 20 -4.64 6.29 -2.61
N ALA A 21 -3.66 6.36 -1.71
CA ALA A 21 -3.31 5.21 -0.87
C ALA A 21 -4.43 4.87 0.11
N MET A 22 -5.09 5.87 0.67
CA MET A 22 -6.23 5.63 1.58
C MET A 22 -7.43 5.06 0.85
N ASP A 23 -7.70 5.50 -0.37
CA ASP A 23 -8.75 4.92 -1.22
C ASP A 23 -8.46 3.46 -1.54
N ALA A 24 -7.20 3.17 -1.86
CA ALA A 24 -6.76 1.80 -2.12
C ALA A 24 -6.92 0.93 -0.86
N LEU A 25 -6.57 1.48 0.29
CA LEU A 25 -6.72 0.78 1.57
C LEU A 25 -8.19 0.45 1.85
N ALA A 26 -9.07 1.41 1.61
CA ALA A 26 -10.52 1.19 1.80
C ALA A 26 -11.00 0.06 0.90
N LEU A 27 -10.59 0.06 -0.36
CA LEU A 27 -10.96 -1.02 -1.29
C LEU A 27 -10.43 -2.37 -0.81
N ALA A 28 -9.18 -2.40 -0.35
CA ALA A 28 -8.58 -3.63 0.17
C ALA A 28 -9.36 -4.16 1.39
N CYS A 29 -9.74 -3.26 2.30
CA CYS A 29 -10.52 -3.64 3.48
C CYS A 29 -11.87 -4.25 3.09
N LEU A 30 -12.55 -3.66 2.11
CA LEU A 30 -13.84 -4.18 1.64
C LEU A 30 -13.67 -5.56 1.00
N LEU A 31 -12.63 -5.75 0.19
CA LEU A 31 -12.35 -7.05 -0.42
C LEU A 31 -11.99 -8.11 0.62
N ALA A 32 -11.10 -7.76 1.54
CA ALA A 32 -10.66 -8.70 2.56
C ALA A 32 -11.79 -9.05 3.53
N LYS A 33 -12.61 -8.08 3.90
CA LYS A 33 -13.76 -8.30 4.76
C LYS A 33 -14.72 -9.31 4.13
N ARG A 34 -15.01 -9.14 2.85
CA ARG A 34 -15.89 -10.03 2.10
C ARG A 34 -15.33 -11.45 2.04
N ASN A 35 -14.02 -11.58 1.91
CA ASN A 35 -13.35 -12.86 1.75
C ASN A 35 -12.80 -13.43 3.07
N LYS A 36 -13.07 -12.76 4.19
CA LYS A 36 -12.59 -13.15 5.54
C LYS A 36 -11.06 -13.19 5.59
N GLY A 37 -10.44 -12.20 4.99
CA GLY A 37 -8.99 -12.09 4.90
C GLY A 37 -8.40 -11.06 5.83
N LYS A 38 -7.19 -10.62 5.47
CA LYS A 38 -6.40 -9.66 6.25
C LYS A 38 -5.82 -8.60 5.35
N VAL A 39 -5.59 -7.40 5.91
CA VAL A 39 -4.93 -6.30 5.21
C VAL A 39 -3.74 -5.84 6.04
N TYR A 40 -2.62 -5.70 5.36
CA TYR A 40 -1.38 -5.17 5.93
C TYR A 40 -1.11 -3.82 5.30
N ALA A 41 -1.15 -2.75 6.09
CA ALA A 41 -0.83 -1.40 5.65
C ALA A 41 0.65 -1.16 5.95
N VAL A 42 1.45 -0.90 4.92
CA VAL A 42 2.90 -0.80 5.05
C VAL A 42 3.35 0.61 4.68
N TYR A 43 4.01 1.28 5.61
CA TYR A 43 4.67 2.56 5.38
C TYR A 43 6.18 2.34 5.35
N VAL A 44 6.84 2.76 4.27
CA VAL A 44 8.29 2.59 4.11
C VAL A 44 8.97 3.94 4.23
N ILE A 45 9.91 4.05 5.16
CA ILE A 45 10.82 5.19 5.24
C ILE A 45 12.03 4.83 4.39
N GLU A 46 12.26 5.62 3.33
CA GLU A 46 13.46 5.42 2.52
C GLU A 46 14.65 6.09 3.20
N VAL A 47 15.69 5.30 3.44
CA VAL A 47 16.90 5.76 4.13
C VAL A 47 17.97 6.10 3.11
N ALA A 48 18.50 7.32 3.18
CA ALA A 48 19.57 7.76 2.28
C ALA A 48 20.77 6.84 2.40
N ARG A 49 21.47 6.61 1.30
CA ARG A 49 22.64 5.72 1.26
C ARG A 49 23.78 6.20 2.14
N THR A 50 23.79 7.50 2.47
CA THR A 50 24.80 8.09 3.36
C THR A 50 24.56 7.80 4.83
N LEU A 51 23.42 7.20 5.17
CA LEU A 51 23.05 6.88 6.55
C LEU A 51 23.01 5.36 6.76
N PRO A 52 23.25 4.89 8.01
CA PRO A 52 23.01 3.50 8.35
C PRO A 52 21.53 3.14 8.14
N LEU A 53 21.25 1.90 7.82
CA LEU A 53 19.89 1.45 7.57
C LEU A 53 19.02 1.57 8.83
N ASP A 54 19.62 1.46 10.00
CA ASP A 54 18.94 1.59 11.30
C ASP A 54 19.08 2.99 11.90
N ALA A 55 19.37 4.01 11.08
CA ALA A 55 19.51 5.38 11.54
C ALA A 55 18.23 5.84 12.26
N ASP A 56 18.41 6.71 13.25
CA ASP A 56 17.27 7.30 13.97
C ASP A 56 16.65 8.40 13.09
N LEU A 57 15.48 8.09 12.54
CA LEU A 57 14.72 9.00 11.69
C LEU A 57 13.39 9.35 12.38
N SER A 58 13.46 9.73 13.66
CA SER A 58 12.29 9.98 14.50
C SER A 58 11.22 10.89 13.88
N PRO A 59 11.56 12.01 13.21
CA PRO A 59 10.51 12.81 12.54
C PRO A 59 9.76 12.05 11.45
N LYS A 60 10.48 11.27 10.64
CA LYS A 60 9.86 10.46 9.60
C LYS A 60 9.07 9.29 10.18
N ALA A 61 9.55 8.72 11.26
CA ALA A 61 8.84 7.64 11.94
C ALA A 61 7.51 8.14 12.51
N ARG A 62 7.49 9.33 13.08
CA ARG A 62 6.24 9.93 13.57
C ARG A 62 5.25 10.20 12.45
N GLU A 63 5.75 10.72 11.33
CA GLU A 63 4.91 10.91 10.14
C GLU A 63 4.32 9.59 9.66
N GLY A 64 5.13 8.53 9.62
CA GLY A 64 4.67 7.20 9.24
C GLY A 64 3.64 6.64 10.20
N GLU A 65 3.83 6.85 11.50
CA GLU A 65 2.85 6.42 12.50
C GLU A 65 1.53 7.16 12.37
N GLU A 66 1.56 8.45 12.03
CA GLU A 66 0.35 9.22 11.76
C GLU A 66 -0.39 8.69 10.53
N VAL A 67 0.35 8.34 9.47
CA VAL A 67 -0.25 7.74 8.28
C VAL A 67 -0.88 6.39 8.61
N LEU A 68 -0.19 5.57 9.38
CA LEU A 68 -0.73 4.27 9.79
C LEU A 68 -1.95 4.41 10.71
N ALA A 69 -1.96 5.42 11.58
CA ALA A 69 -3.13 5.71 12.41
C ALA A 69 -4.33 6.09 11.54
N ARG A 70 -4.11 6.89 10.50
CA ARG A 70 -5.16 7.21 9.52
C ARG A 70 -5.67 5.97 8.81
N ALA A 71 -4.77 5.07 8.45
CA ALA A 71 -5.15 3.81 7.83
C ALA A 71 -6.06 3.00 8.76
N GLU A 72 -5.73 2.95 10.04
CA GLU A 72 -6.56 2.28 11.04
C GLU A 72 -7.94 2.92 11.16
N GLU A 73 -8.02 4.25 11.11
CA GLU A 73 -9.29 4.97 11.16
C GLU A 73 -10.17 4.64 9.95
N VAL A 74 -9.56 4.57 8.76
CA VAL A 74 -10.27 4.18 7.54
C VAL A 74 -10.84 2.77 7.70
N ALA A 75 -10.02 1.84 8.18
CA ALA A 75 -10.46 0.46 8.40
C ALA A 75 -11.58 0.39 9.44
N ASP A 76 -11.46 1.12 10.54
CA ASP A 76 -12.47 1.17 11.59
C ASP A 76 -13.82 1.66 11.04
N SER A 77 -13.80 2.64 10.16
CA SER A 77 -15.02 3.16 9.54
C SER A 77 -15.74 2.11 8.68
N LEU A 78 -15.02 1.08 8.28
CA LEU A 78 -15.53 -0.03 7.48
C LEU A 78 -15.73 -1.31 8.31
N ASP A 79 -15.66 -1.19 9.64
CA ASP A 79 -15.74 -2.33 10.57
C ASP A 79 -14.71 -3.40 10.24
N PHE A 80 -13.46 -2.98 10.06
CA PHE A 80 -12.36 -3.88 9.71
C PHE A 80 -11.10 -3.45 10.47
N GLU A 81 -10.23 -4.41 10.77
CA GLU A 81 -8.94 -4.14 11.39
C GLU A 81 -7.81 -4.37 10.40
N VAL A 82 -6.87 -3.44 10.33
CA VAL A 82 -5.65 -3.61 9.54
C VAL A 82 -4.46 -3.78 10.45
N THR A 83 -3.44 -4.46 9.95
CA THR A 83 -2.15 -4.56 10.62
C THR A 83 -1.22 -3.54 9.98
N GLY A 84 -0.77 -2.58 10.77
CA GLY A 84 0.18 -1.55 10.30
C GLY A 84 1.61 -1.99 10.49
N GLU A 85 2.48 -1.63 9.53
CA GLU A 85 3.90 -1.94 9.58
C GLU A 85 4.72 -0.74 9.13
N LEU A 86 5.71 -0.37 9.91
CA LEU A 86 6.64 0.71 9.59
C LEU A 86 8.00 0.10 9.28
N LEU A 87 8.51 0.32 8.07
CA LEU A 87 9.78 -0.24 7.63
C LEU A 87 10.76 0.85 7.26
N GLN A 88 12.05 0.60 7.52
CA GLN A 88 13.15 1.42 7.00
C GLN A 88 13.86 0.62 5.93
N ALA A 89 14.07 1.21 4.76
CA ALA A 89 14.70 0.52 3.64
C ALA A 89 15.35 1.52 2.71
N ARG A 90 16.23 1.03 1.83
CA ARG A 90 16.87 1.88 0.81
C ARG A 90 15.89 2.23 -0.29
N ASP A 91 14.96 1.33 -0.60
CA ASP A 91 14.05 1.48 -1.73
C ASP A 91 12.68 0.91 -1.33
N ALA A 92 11.64 1.72 -1.50
CA ALA A 92 10.29 1.35 -1.08
C ALA A 92 9.75 0.16 -1.89
N GLY A 93 9.98 0.13 -3.19
CA GLY A 93 9.48 -0.97 -4.04
C GLY A 93 10.05 -2.32 -3.61
N HIS A 94 11.36 -2.38 -3.37
CA HIS A 94 12.00 -3.60 -2.90
C HIS A 94 11.44 -4.04 -1.55
N ALA A 95 11.28 -3.10 -0.62
CA ALA A 95 10.79 -3.41 0.72
C ALA A 95 9.37 -3.97 0.67
N ILE A 96 8.52 -3.40 -0.17
CA ILE A 96 7.13 -3.84 -0.31
C ILE A 96 7.06 -5.24 -0.91
N VAL A 97 7.84 -5.51 -1.95
CA VAL A 97 7.88 -6.84 -2.57
C VAL A 97 8.42 -7.88 -1.58
N ASP A 98 9.49 -7.54 -0.86
CA ASP A 98 10.05 -8.44 0.15
C ASP A 98 9.05 -8.74 1.27
N GLU A 99 8.35 -7.74 1.72
CA GLU A 99 7.32 -7.92 2.75
C GLU A 99 6.18 -8.80 2.26
N ALA A 100 5.78 -8.62 1.00
CA ALA A 100 4.75 -9.45 0.39
C ALA A 100 5.17 -10.92 0.32
N ILE A 101 6.44 -11.16 0.01
CA ILE A 101 6.99 -12.52 -0.03
C ILE A 101 7.00 -13.13 1.37
N GLU A 102 7.50 -12.40 2.35
CA GLU A 102 7.59 -12.89 3.73
C GLU A 102 6.23 -13.23 4.31
N ARG A 103 5.24 -12.39 4.05
CA ARG A 103 3.90 -12.61 4.58
C ARG A 103 3.07 -13.58 3.74
N GLY A 104 3.52 -13.90 2.53
CA GLY A 104 2.78 -14.79 1.64
C GLY A 104 1.43 -14.23 1.24
N VAL A 105 1.34 -12.91 1.00
CA VAL A 105 0.07 -12.29 0.65
C VAL A 105 -0.40 -12.73 -0.74
N ASP A 106 -1.71 -12.66 -0.97
CA ASP A 106 -2.31 -13.03 -2.24
C ASP A 106 -2.22 -11.90 -3.26
N ALA A 107 -2.20 -10.66 -2.78
CA ALA A 107 -2.19 -9.49 -3.66
C ALA A 107 -1.52 -8.30 -3.00
N ILE A 108 -0.93 -7.44 -3.83
CA ILE A 108 -0.55 -6.08 -3.44
C ILE A 108 -1.54 -5.16 -4.14
N LEU A 109 -2.21 -4.30 -3.37
CA LEU A 109 -3.13 -3.32 -3.90
C LEU A 109 -2.57 -1.93 -3.63
N ALA A 110 -2.15 -1.24 -4.68
CA ALA A 110 -1.47 0.05 -4.57
C ALA A 110 -2.29 1.15 -5.23
N GLY A 111 -2.39 2.29 -4.55
CA GLY A 111 -3.07 3.46 -5.09
C GLY A 111 -2.16 4.31 -5.95
N THR A 112 -2.72 4.92 -6.97
CA THR A 112 -2.02 5.91 -7.77
C THR A 112 -2.91 7.13 -7.95
N SER A 113 -2.30 8.32 -7.90
CA SER A 113 -3.06 9.55 -8.03
C SER A 113 -3.25 9.93 -9.50
N HIS A 114 -4.35 10.62 -9.77
CA HIS A 114 -4.66 11.15 -11.09
C HIS A 114 -4.33 12.64 -11.10
N THR A 115 -3.07 12.98 -11.32
CA THR A 115 -2.58 14.34 -11.11
C THR A 115 -1.97 15.04 -12.34
N ARG A 116 -1.93 14.38 -13.49
CA ARG A 116 -1.31 14.97 -14.68
C ARG A 116 -2.23 15.99 -15.34
N PRO A 117 -1.74 17.23 -15.59
CA PRO A 117 -2.57 18.28 -16.19
C PRO A 117 -3.13 17.93 -17.56
N LEU A 118 -2.47 17.07 -18.31
CA LEU A 118 -2.88 16.66 -19.65
C LEU A 118 -3.68 15.35 -19.68
N GLY A 119 -4.15 14.90 -18.54
CA GLY A 119 -4.92 13.66 -18.47
C GLY A 119 -4.12 12.38 -18.55
N GLU A 120 -2.80 12.47 -18.63
CA GLU A 120 -1.94 11.30 -18.64
C GLU A 120 -1.76 10.77 -17.23
N VAL A 121 -1.75 9.44 -17.10
CA VAL A 121 -1.46 8.77 -15.84
C VAL A 121 -0.09 8.14 -15.93
N GLN A 122 0.80 8.54 -15.03
CA GLN A 122 2.10 7.90 -14.88
C GLN A 122 2.15 7.18 -13.55
N LEU A 123 2.58 5.93 -13.59
CA LEU A 123 2.86 5.17 -12.39
C LEU A 123 4.20 5.62 -11.83
N GLY A 124 4.27 5.81 -10.52
CA GLY A 124 5.53 6.11 -9.85
C GLY A 124 6.49 4.93 -9.88
N ASN A 125 7.74 5.19 -9.51
CA ASN A 125 8.78 4.16 -9.52
C ASN A 125 8.44 2.96 -8.65
N THR A 126 7.82 3.19 -7.51
CA THR A 126 7.43 2.12 -6.59
C THR A 126 6.40 1.19 -7.24
N ALA A 127 5.35 1.76 -7.85
CA ALA A 127 4.32 0.96 -8.52
C ALA A 127 4.89 0.19 -9.70
N GLN A 128 5.79 0.81 -10.47
CA GLN A 128 6.44 0.13 -11.58
C GLN A 128 7.28 -1.05 -11.11
N TYR A 129 8.03 -0.86 -10.03
CA TYR A 129 8.85 -1.94 -9.47
C TYR A 129 7.97 -3.10 -8.99
N ILE A 130 6.88 -2.79 -8.30
CA ILE A 130 5.94 -3.80 -7.81
C ILE A 130 5.36 -4.60 -8.97
N LEU A 131 4.92 -3.91 -10.03
CA LEU A 131 4.36 -4.57 -11.21
C LEU A 131 5.34 -5.52 -11.88
N ARG A 132 6.62 -5.19 -11.89
CA ARG A 132 7.64 -6.02 -12.51
C ARG A 132 8.08 -7.19 -11.66
N ASN A 133 8.05 -7.04 -10.34
CA ASN A 133 8.78 -7.97 -9.46
C ASN A 133 7.91 -8.70 -8.42
N ALA A 134 6.67 -8.31 -8.21
CA ALA A 134 5.84 -8.97 -7.23
C ALA A 134 5.49 -10.40 -7.68
N PRO A 135 5.59 -11.40 -6.79
CA PRO A 135 5.24 -12.79 -7.13
C PRO A 135 3.75 -13.08 -6.99
N CYS A 136 2.96 -12.10 -6.58
CA CYS A 136 1.53 -12.25 -6.34
C CYS A 136 0.74 -11.36 -7.31
N GLN A 137 -0.57 -11.38 -7.21
CA GLN A 137 -1.41 -10.44 -7.96
C GLN A 137 -1.09 -9.01 -7.57
N VAL A 138 -1.12 -8.12 -8.55
CA VAL A 138 -0.93 -6.68 -8.31
C VAL A 138 -2.15 -5.96 -8.86
N ILE A 139 -2.78 -5.17 -8.01
CA ILE A 139 -3.93 -4.36 -8.38
C ILE A 139 -3.53 -2.90 -8.19
N ILE A 140 -3.62 -2.13 -9.26
CA ILE A 140 -3.37 -0.69 -9.20
C ILE A 140 -4.73 0.01 -9.17
N CYS A 141 -4.95 0.76 -8.11
CA CYS A 141 -6.21 1.47 -7.90
C CYS A 141 -5.98 2.95 -8.18
N ARG A 142 -6.65 3.46 -9.22
CA ARG A 142 -6.65 4.88 -9.52
C ARG A 142 -8.04 5.42 -9.26
N SER A 143 -8.12 6.41 -8.38
CA SER A 143 -9.40 7.04 -8.08
C SER A 143 -9.95 7.78 -9.30
N ALA A 144 -11.26 7.86 -9.40
CA ALA A 144 -11.91 8.61 -10.48
C ALA A 144 -11.49 10.08 -10.42
N ALA A 145 -11.35 10.71 -11.59
CA ALA A 145 -11.03 12.12 -11.66
C ALA A 145 -12.08 12.94 -10.90
N GLY A 146 -11.61 13.84 -10.04
CA GLY A 146 -12.48 14.69 -9.21
C GLY A 146 -12.89 14.09 -7.88
N SER A 147 -12.70 12.79 -7.63
CA SER A 147 -13.08 12.17 -6.36
C SER A 147 -12.26 12.74 -5.20
N ALA A 148 -11.02 13.06 -5.43
CA ALA A 148 -10.13 13.63 -4.40
C ALA A 148 -10.44 15.11 -4.11
N ALA A 149 -11.24 15.76 -4.92
CA ALA A 149 -11.61 17.16 -4.75
C ALA A 149 -12.80 17.34 -3.81
N LEU A 150 -13.41 16.28 -3.40
CA LEU A 150 -14.61 16.32 -2.54
C LEU A 150 -14.26 16.41 -1.05
#